data_a2dbc9656192e6ab5a6600467844f7d9
#
_entry.id   a2dbc9656192e6ab5a6600467844f7d9
#
_cell.length_a   1.000
_cell.length_b   1.000
_cell.length_c   1.000
_cell.angle_alpha   90.00
_cell.angle_beta   90.00
_cell.angle_gamma   90.00
#
_symmetry.space_group_name_H-M   'P 1'
#
loop_
_entity.id
_entity.type
_entity.pdbx_description
1 polymer ?
#
loop_
_entity_poly.entity_id
_entity_poly.type
_entity_poly.pdbx_seq_one_letter_code
_entity_poly.pdbx_strand_id
1 'polypeptide(L)'
;MIHFEKFTLNNGLRVLVHEDKSTPMAVINVLYDVGARDEHIEKTGFAHLFEHLMFGGSVNIPVYDEPLQVAGGENNAYTTNDLTNYYCQLPSENIETAFWLESDRMISLAFSKKSLEVQRKVVCEEFKEHYINKPYGDVWHKLRELVYTTHPYRWMTIGKELKHIEDVTLDDVKAFFKKHYNPANAILVVAGNVDLQQIKTLSEKWFGPIPSGEKYNRNLPAEPKQTAARFLEVKADVPLDALYKCWHMCSRIDENYYTADLISDILSGGGSSRLYQSLVKEKQLFSNIECHHMGSTDAGIMVIEGKLVKGVDIKLAEAAVNEELKKLQQDGVTIAELEKVKNKTESAMAFEDMGVMNRAASIAMYELLGDADLMNKELDRYNAVTANGIIEQSRIIFDENNCSTMYYLSNN
;
A
#
# COMPACT_ATOMS: atom_id res chain seq x y z
N MET A 1 -12.16 -20.42 -3.11
CA MET A 1 -13.16 -19.44 -2.68
C MET A 1 -13.08 -19.31 -1.16
N ILE A 2 -12.90 -18.11 -0.66
CA ILE A 2 -12.77 -17.80 0.76
C ILE A 2 -14.16 -17.39 1.27
N HIS A 3 -14.70 -18.17 2.22
CA HIS A 3 -16.00 -17.91 2.84
C HIS A 3 -15.83 -17.07 4.09
N PHE A 4 -16.67 -16.06 4.27
CA PHE A 4 -16.73 -15.22 5.46
C PHE A 4 -18.17 -14.81 5.73
N GLU A 5 -18.45 -14.52 7.00
CA GLU A 5 -19.70 -13.93 7.45
C GLU A 5 -19.47 -12.47 7.83
N LYS A 6 -20.48 -11.63 7.57
CA LYS A 6 -20.40 -10.18 7.84
C LYS A 6 -21.56 -9.71 8.70
N PHE A 7 -21.24 -8.86 9.68
CA PHE A 7 -22.24 -8.13 10.46
C PHE A 7 -21.68 -6.75 10.87
N THR A 8 -22.56 -5.88 11.36
CA THR A 8 -22.18 -4.53 11.80
C THR A 8 -22.68 -4.32 13.22
N LEU A 9 -21.81 -3.83 14.11
CA LEU A 9 -22.19 -3.45 15.45
C LEU A 9 -23.00 -2.15 15.46
N ASN A 10 -23.74 -1.89 16.54
CA ASN A 10 -24.57 -0.69 16.68
C ASN A 10 -23.76 0.62 16.58
N ASN A 11 -22.46 0.59 16.89
CA ASN A 11 -21.56 1.72 16.77
C ASN A 11 -20.95 1.91 15.37
N GLY A 12 -21.37 1.09 14.39
CA GLY A 12 -20.94 1.18 13.01
C GLY A 12 -19.69 0.37 12.64
N LEU A 13 -19.07 -0.34 13.61
CA LEU A 13 -17.94 -1.21 13.30
C LEU A 13 -18.39 -2.37 12.40
N ARG A 14 -17.78 -2.50 11.24
CA ARG A 14 -17.98 -3.62 10.32
C ARG A 14 -17.11 -4.79 10.76
N VAL A 15 -17.72 -5.96 10.97
CA VAL A 15 -17.03 -7.16 11.41
C VAL A 15 -17.19 -8.26 10.35
N LEU A 16 -16.08 -8.86 9.94
CA LEU A 16 -16.06 -10.01 9.04
C LEU A 16 -15.34 -11.17 9.72
N VAL A 17 -15.89 -12.37 9.58
CA VAL A 17 -15.39 -13.58 10.23
C VAL A 17 -15.13 -14.65 9.19
N HIS A 18 -13.89 -15.14 9.13
CA HIS A 18 -13.47 -16.24 8.27
C HIS A 18 -13.04 -17.41 9.13
N GLU A 19 -13.89 -18.45 9.19
CA GLU A 19 -13.58 -19.67 9.94
C GLU A 19 -12.65 -20.58 9.14
N ASP A 20 -11.51 -20.93 9.71
CA ASP A 20 -10.58 -21.92 9.20
C ASP A 20 -10.09 -22.84 10.32
N LYS A 21 -10.65 -24.05 10.35
CA LYS A 21 -10.31 -25.05 11.37
C LYS A 21 -9.04 -25.86 11.04
N SER A 22 -8.37 -25.57 9.93
CA SER A 22 -7.14 -26.26 9.53
C SER A 22 -5.91 -25.78 10.28
N THR A 23 -6.00 -24.67 10.99
CA THR A 23 -4.92 -24.07 11.79
C THR A 23 -5.32 -23.95 13.26
N PRO A 24 -4.40 -24.04 14.23
CA PRO A 24 -4.69 -23.73 15.64
C PRO A 24 -4.64 -22.21 15.94
N MET A 25 -4.30 -21.39 14.95
CA MET A 25 -4.11 -19.95 15.11
C MET A 25 -5.37 -19.17 14.79
N ALA A 26 -5.46 -17.98 15.35
CA ALA A 26 -6.43 -16.96 14.97
C ALA A 26 -5.72 -15.63 14.70
N VAL A 27 -6.30 -14.83 13.82
CA VAL A 27 -5.84 -13.49 13.44
C VAL A 27 -6.96 -12.49 13.75
N ILE A 28 -6.60 -11.40 14.40
CA ILE A 28 -7.39 -10.18 14.42
C ILE A 28 -6.71 -9.15 13.54
N ASN A 29 -7.47 -8.57 12.61
CA ASN A 29 -7.03 -7.51 11.74
C ASN A 29 -7.98 -6.33 11.85
N VAL A 30 -7.47 -5.16 12.26
CA VAL A 30 -8.22 -3.91 12.37
C VAL A 30 -7.69 -2.93 11.35
N LEU A 31 -8.49 -2.65 10.33
CA LEU A 31 -8.17 -1.70 9.28
C LEU A 31 -8.94 -0.40 9.54
N TYR A 32 -8.22 0.71 9.61
CA TYR A 32 -8.79 2.06 9.66
C TYR A 32 -8.74 2.70 8.27
N ASP A 33 -9.87 3.27 7.84
CA ASP A 33 -10.02 3.98 6.58
C ASP A 33 -9.38 5.38 6.69
N VAL A 34 -8.07 5.39 6.90
CA VAL A 34 -7.22 6.58 6.97
C VAL A 34 -5.80 6.25 6.56
N GLY A 35 -5.23 7.05 5.67
CA GLY A 35 -3.86 6.93 5.22
C GLY A 35 -3.23 8.30 4.96
N ALA A 36 -2.06 8.32 4.33
CA ALA A 36 -1.34 9.56 4.07
C ALA A 36 -2.14 10.55 3.21
N ARG A 37 -3.06 10.11 2.37
CA ARG A 37 -3.91 10.99 1.56
C ARG A 37 -4.89 11.85 2.38
N ASP A 38 -5.17 11.45 3.64
CA ASP A 38 -6.11 12.14 4.53
C ASP A 38 -5.46 13.26 5.35
N GLU A 39 -4.18 13.48 5.16
CA GLU A 39 -3.37 14.47 5.84
C GLU A 39 -3.49 15.85 5.19
N HIS A 40 -3.17 16.88 5.97
CA HIS A 40 -3.06 18.22 5.43
C HIS A 40 -1.67 18.44 4.84
N ILE A 41 -1.58 19.17 3.71
CA ILE A 41 -0.31 19.41 2.99
C ILE A 41 0.83 20.01 3.85
N GLU A 42 0.47 20.76 4.88
CA GLU A 42 1.41 21.37 5.83
C GLU A 42 1.65 20.51 7.08
N LYS A 43 1.02 19.33 7.15
CA LYS A 43 1.07 18.41 8.29
C LYS A 43 1.02 16.98 7.79
N THR A 44 2.06 16.54 7.08
CA THR A 44 2.15 15.20 6.49
C THR A 44 2.98 14.26 7.36
N GLY A 45 2.79 12.95 7.19
CA GLY A 45 3.42 11.91 7.99
C GLY A 45 2.67 11.53 9.26
N PHE A 46 1.45 12.06 9.44
CA PHE A 46 0.63 11.82 10.62
C PHE A 46 0.10 10.40 10.70
N ALA A 47 -0.36 9.83 9.59
CA ALA A 47 -0.89 8.47 9.56
C ALA A 47 0.19 7.45 9.98
N HIS A 48 1.42 7.63 9.49
CA HIS A 48 2.56 6.81 9.88
C HIS A 48 3.00 7.05 11.34
N LEU A 49 3.05 8.30 11.79
CA LEU A 49 3.32 8.59 13.20
C LEU A 49 2.26 7.94 14.11
N PHE A 50 1.00 7.88 13.66
CA PHE A 50 -0.07 7.20 14.39
C PHE A 50 0.13 5.70 14.45
N GLU A 51 0.61 5.07 13.40
CA GLU A 51 1.01 3.67 13.43
C GLU A 51 1.95 3.40 14.61
N HIS A 52 3.00 4.21 14.77
CA HIS A 52 3.93 4.11 15.92
C HIS A 52 3.26 4.42 17.27
N LEU A 53 2.42 5.44 17.34
CA LEU A 53 1.75 5.83 18.58
C LEU A 53 0.79 4.75 19.10
N MET A 54 0.17 3.99 18.20
CA MET A 54 -0.75 2.91 18.55
C MET A 54 -0.07 1.76 19.30
N PHE A 55 1.26 1.60 19.18
CA PHE A 55 2.06 0.64 19.95
C PHE A 55 2.63 1.25 21.24
N GLY A 56 2.47 2.54 21.44
CA GLY A 56 2.96 3.25 22.62
C GLY A 56 2.16 3.00 23.91
N GLY A 57 1.20 2.10 23.88
CA GLY A 57 0.30 1.76 24.97
C GLY A 57 -0.98 2.62 25.00
N SER A 58 -1.95 2.13 25.73
CA SER A 58 -3.23 2.79 26.01
C SER A 58 -3.31 3.23 27.48
N VAL A 59 -4.40 3.89 27.87
CA VAL A 59 -4.60 4.33 29.26
C VAL A 59 -4.63 3.14 30.22
N ASN A 60 -5.22 2.02 29.81
CA ASN A 60 -5.36 0.85 30.67
C ASN A 60 -4.24 -0.20 30.46
N ILE A 61 -3.55 -0.14 29.30
CA ILE A 61 -2.51 -1.10 28.89
C ILE A 61 -1.25 -0.33 28.55
N PRO A 62 -0.36 -0.05 29.52
CA PRO A 62 0.85 0.76 29.29
C PRO A 62 1.86 0.14 28.34
N VAL A 63 1.90 -1.20 28.22
CA VAL A 63 2.78 -1.94 27.34
C VAL A 63 1.94 -2.92 26.53
N TYR A 64 1.70 -2.61 25.26
CA TYR A 64 0.84 -3.40 24.38
C TYR A 64 1.37 -4.82 24.14
N ASP A 65 2.67 -4.97 23.92
CA ASP A 65 3.27 -6.24 23.52
C ASP A 65 3.33 -7.28 24.63
N GLU A 66 3.45 -6.85 25.89
CA GLU A 66 3.64 -7.76 27.02
C GLU A 66 2.49 -8.77 27.18
N PRO A 67 1.20 -8.38 27.27
CA PRO A 67 0.10 -9.35 27.36
C PRO A 67 -0.07 -10.17 26.08
N LEU A 68 0.26 -9.63 24.91
CA LEU A 68 0.20 -10.37 23.65
C LEU A 68 1.27 -11.48 23.59
N GLN A 69 2.50 -11.19 23.99
CA GLN A 69 3.59 -12.17 24.06
C GLN A 69 3.27 -13.28 25.09
N VAL A 70 2.71 -12.94 26.23
CA VAL A 70 2.25 -13.93 27.24
C VAL A 70 1.17 -14.84 26.66
N ALA A 71 0.30 -14.31 25.79
CA ALA A 71 -0.71 -15.08 25.08
C ALA A 71 -0.16 -15.89 23.89
N GLY A 72 1.17 -15.84 23.63
CA GLY A 72 1.82 -16.50 22.50
C GLY A 72 1.56 -15.83 21.15
N GLY A 73 1.26 -14.55 21.15
CA GLY A 73 0.92 -13.77 19.95
C GLY A 73 2.06 -12.88 19.46
N GLU A 74 1.93 -12.48 18.22
CA GLU A 74 2.74 -11.48 17.55
C GLU A 74 1.85 -10.44 16.87
N ASN A 75 2.36 -9.26 16.65
CA ASN A 75 1.63 -8.18 15.99
C ASN A 75 2.51 -7.45 14.98
N ASN A 76 1.87 -6.72 14.08
CA ASN A 76 2.50 -5.72 13.24
C ASN A 76 1.44 -4.73 12.71
N ALA A 77 1.91 -3.71 12.00
CA ALA A 77 1.06 -2.74 11.32
C ALA A 77 1.73 -2.24 10.04
N TYR A 78 0.95 -1.58 9.21
CA TYR A 78 1.47 -0.81 8.08
C TYR A 78 0.53 0.32 7.71
N THR A 79 1.13 1.40 7.22
CA THR A 79 0.42 2.58 6.69
C THR A 79 0.69 2.70 5.20
N THR A 80 -0.38 2.92 4.44
CA THR A 80 -0.31 3.24 3.01
C THR A 80 -0.82 4.66 2.76
N ASN A 81 -0.93 5.02 1.49
CA ASN A 81 -1.60 6.27 1.14
C ASN A 81 -3.08 6.25 1.53
N ASP A 82 -3.73 5.08 1.54
CA ASP A 82 -5.18 4.93 1.60
C ASP A 82 -5.70 4.44 2.95
N LEU A 83 -4.91 3.68 3.68
CA LEU A 83 -5.34 2.99 4.91
C LEU A 83 -4.20 2.81 5.89
N THR A 84 -4.55 2.54 7.16
CA THR A 84 -3.65 2.07 8.20
C THR A 84 -4.21 0.77 8.78
N ASN A 85 -3.40 -0.29 8.76
CA ASN A 85 -3.81 -1.63 9.14
C ASN A 85 -3.00 -2.15 10.30
N TYR A 86 -3.68 -2.70 11.30
CA TYR A 86 -3.09 -3.32 12.48
C TYR A 86 -3.55 -4.76 12.55
N TYR A 87 -2.66 -5.67 12.88
CA TYR A 87 -3.02 -7.06 13.03
C TYR A 87 -2.21 -7.76 14.11
N CYS A 88 -2.81 -8.76 14.71
CA CYS A 88 -2.12 -9.70 15.55
C CYS A 88 -2.58 -11.14 15.27
N GLN A 89 -1.63 -12.06 15.44
CA GLN A 89 -1.84 -13.49 15.30
C GLN A 89 -1.44 -14.18 16.59
N LEU A 90 -2.28 -15.10 17.07
CA LEU A 90 -2.06 -15.81 18.31
C LEU A 90 -2.79 -17.16 18.29
N PRO A 91 -2.48 -18.08 19.24
CA PRO A 91 -3.29 -19.29 19.44
C PRO A 91 -4.75 -18.94 19.67
N SER A 92 -5.65 -19.62 18.97
CA SER A 92 -7.09 -19.30 18.97
C SER A 92 -7.75 -19.34 20.33
N GLU A 93 -7.23 -20.14 21.25
CA GLU A 93 -7.70 -20.23 22.65
C GLU A 93 -7.52 -18.89 23.39
N ASN A 94 -6.56 -18.08 22.98
CA ASN A 94 -6.21 -16.80 23.58
C ASN A 94 -6.78 -15.59 22.82
N ILE A 95 -7.67 -15.81 21.84
CA ILE A 95 -8.19 -14.76 20.94
C ILE A 95 -8.77 -13.56 21.70
N GLU A 96 -9.35 -13.76 22.87
CA GLU A 96 -9.94 -12.68 23.66
C GLU A 96 -8.91 -11.66 24.13
N THR A 97 -7.64 -12.05 24.30
CA THR A 97 -6.55 -11.12 24.60
C THR A 97 -6.39 -10.08 23.48
N ALA A 98 -6.47 -10.51 22.23
CA ALA A 98 -6.39 -9.60 21.11
C ALA A 98 -7.62 -8.66 21.01
N PHE A 99 -8.82 -9.16 21.30
CA PHE A 99 -10.01 -8.31 21.39
C PHE A 99 -9.87 -7.22 22.46
N TRP A 100 -9.35 -7.57 23.63
CA TRP A 100 -9.08 -6.63 24.71
C TRP A 100 -8.06 -5.57 24.27
N LEU A 101 -6.93 -5.98 23.72
CA LEU A 101 -5.86 -5.07 23.29
C LEU A 101 -6.33 -4.09 22.21
N GLU A 102 -6.98 -4.61 21.15
CA GLU A 102 -7.43 -3.81 20.03
C GLU A 102 -8.55 -2.83 20.41
N SER A 103 -9.50 -3.28 21.22
CA SER A 103 -10.60 -2.43 21.68
C SER A 103 -10.10 -1.32 22.61
N ASP A 104 -9.15 -1.62 23.50
CA ASP A 104 -8.64 -0.64 24.45
C ASP A 104 -7.87 0.49 23.75
N ARG A 105 -7.01 0.18 22.76
CA ARG A 105 -6.34 1.21 22.01
C ARG A 105 -7.26 2.02 21.09
N MET A 106 -8.40 1.46 20.66
CA MET A 106 -9.43 2.21 19.93
C MET A 106 -10.19 3.18 20.83
N ILE A 107 -10.36 2.86 22.12
CA ILE A 107 -11.02 3.76 23.08
C ILE A 107 -10.10 4.90 23.52
N SER A 108 -8.86 4.58 23.87
CA SER A 108 -8.03 5.53 24.61
C SER A 108 -6.53 5.23 24.50
N LEU A 109 -5.84 5.93 23.61
CA LEU A 109 -4.38 5.94 23.64
C LEU A 109 -3.87 6.75 24.84
N ALA A 110 -2.73 6.32 25.37
CA ALA A 110 -2.03 7.04 26.42
C ALA A 110 -1.31 8.27 25.85
N PHE A 111 -2.08 9.29 25.44
CA PHE A 111 -1.58 10.53 24.88
C PHE A 111 -0.74 11.32 25.89
N SER A 112 0.51 10.93 26.08
CA SER A 112 1.45 11.65 26.91
C SER A 112 2.47 12.44 26.08
N LYS A 113 2.96 13.57 26.62
CA LYS A 113 4.05 14.31 25.97
C LYS A 113 5.29 13.43 25.78
N LYS A 114 5.56 12.53 26.72
CA LYS A 114 6.70 11.60 26.67
C LYS A 114 6.54 10.59 25.54
N SER A 115 5.38 9.97 25.39
CA SER A 115 5.13 9.00 24.31
C SER A 115 5.22 9.67 22.94
N LEU A 116 4.60 10.83 22.77
CA LEU A 116 4.71 11.59 21.52
C LEU A 116 6.17 11.97 21.21
N GLU A 117 6.94 12.43 22.20
CA GLU A 117 8.34 12.81 21.98
C GLU A 117 9.20 11.61 21.57
N VAL A 118 8.98 10.45 22.17
CA VAL A 118 9.69 9.22 21.81
C VAL A 118 9.38 8.81 20.38
N GLN A 119 8.11 8.65 20.03
CA GLN A 119 7.72 8.19 18.68
C GLN A 119 8.06 9.22 17.59
N ARG A 120 7.92 10.50 17.88
CA ARG A 120 8.36 11.56 16.98
C ARG A 120 9.86 11.46 16.66
N LYS A 121 10.72 11.21 17.65
CA LYS A 121 12.15 10.99 17.43
C LYS A 121 12.42 9.76 16.58
N VAL A 122 11.71 8.65 16.84
CA VAL A 122 11.84 7.41 16.05
C VAL A 122 11.51 7.69 14.58
N VAL A 123 10.35 8.28 14.30
CA VAL A 123 9.93 8.58 12.92
C VAL A 123 10.86 9.61 12.24
N CYS A 124 11.37 10.60 13.00
CA CYS A 124 12.35 11.55 12.46
C CYS A 124 13.68 10.87 12.09
N GLU A 125 14.16 9.93 12.89
CA GLU A 125 15.40 9.19 12.56
C GLU A 125 15.16 8.23 11.39
N GLU A 126 14.01 7.57 11.31
CA GLU A 126 13.60 6.76 10.16
C GLU A 126 13.55 7.60 8.87
N PHE A 127 12.97 8.80 8.93
CA PHE A 127 12.96 9.72 7.80
C PHE A 127 14.40 10.05 7.34
N LYS A 128 15.30 10.35 8.27
CA LYS A 128 16.70 10.65 7.93
C LYS A 128 17.41 9.45 7.34
N GLU A 129 17.27 8.29 7.96
CA GLU A 129 17.95 7.06 7.54
C GLU A 129 17.53 6.63 6.12
N HIS A 130 16.23 6.62 5.83
CA HIS A 130 15.71 6.09 4.58
C HIS A 130 15.67 7.10 3.43
N TYR A 131 15.52 8.40 3.73
CA TYR A 131 15.25 9.39 2.70
C TYR A 131 16.31 10.49 2.58
N ILE A 132 17.09 10.77 3.63
CA ILE A 132 18.15 11.79 3.57
C ILE A 132 19.54 11.16 3.42
N ASN A 133 19.86 10.17 4.26
CA ASN A 133 21.20 9.62 4.37
C ASN A 133 21.49 8.47 3.40
N LYS A 134 20.47 7.98 2.68
CA LYS A 134 20.60 6.86 1.75
C LYS A 134 20.76 7.36 0.31
N PRO A 135 21.70 6.82 -0.50
CA PRO A 135 21.75 7.09 -1.93
C PRO A 135 20.39 6.81 -2.58
N TYR A 136 19.92 7.71 -3.44
CA TYR A 136 18.58 7.68 -4.06
C TYR A 136 17.41 7.78 -3.06
N GLY A 137 17.65 8.14 -1.80
CA GLY A 137 16.61 8.16 -0.76
C GLY A 137 15.47 9.16 -1.06
N ASP A 138 15.76 10.28 -1.68
CA ASP A 138 14.79 11.34 -2.00
C ASP A 138 14.06 11.16 -3.34
N VAL A 139 14.36 10.07 -4.08
CA VAL A 139 13.77 9.80 -5.40
C VAL A 139 12.26 9.85 -5.36
N TRP A 140 11.63 9.12 -4.44
CA TRP A 140 10.18 9.03 -4.37
C TRP A 140 9.51 10.33 -3.95
N HIS A 141 10.16 11.15 -3.12
CA HIS A 141 9.66 12.49 -2.79
C HIS A 141 9.60 13.38 -4.05
N LYS A 142 10.67 13.39 -4.84
CA LYS A 142 10.75 14.17 -6.07
C LYS A 142 9.83 13.65 -7.17
N LEU A 143 9.79 12.33 -7.32
CA LEU A 143 9.02 11.68 -8.37
C LEU A 143 7.51 11.86 -8.17
N ARG A 144 7.02 11.69 -6.92
CA ARG A 144 5.61 11.92 -6.62
C ARG A 144 5.19 13.37 -6.81
N GLU A 145 6.01 14.33 -6.45
CA GLU A 145 5.75 15.75 -6.73
C GLU A 145 5.76 16.09 -8.22
N LEU A 146 6.56 15.39 -9.02
CA LEU A 146 6.57 15.52 -10.47
C LEU A 146 5.28 14.95 -11.10
N VAL A 147 4.82 13.81 -10.61
CA VAL A 147 3.67 13.08 -11.15
C VAL A 147 2.35 13.68 -10.69
N TYR A 148 2.18 13.91 -9.39
CA TYR A 148 0.95 14.44 -8.83
C TYR A 148 1.10 15.93 -8.53
N THR A 149 0.19 16.73 -9.11
CA THR A 149 0.19 18.19 -8.92
C THR A 149 -0.81 18.65 -7.87
N THR A 150 -1.88 17.90 -7.71
CA THR A 150 -3.04 18.28 -6.90
C THR A 150 -3.39 17.23 -5.86
N HIS A 151 -3.44 15.96 -6.27
CA HIS A 151 -3.86 14.86 -5.41
C HIS A 151 -2.87 14.62 -4.26
N PRO A 152 -3.35 14.26 -3.04
CA PRO A 152 -2.48 13.97 -1.89
C PRO A 152 -1.49 12.82 -2.06
N TYR A 153 -1.61 11.98 -3.09
CA TYR A 153 -0.57 10.98 -3.41
C TYR A 153 0.79 11.59 -3.77
N ARG A 154 0.87 12.90 -3.86
CA ARG A 154 2.12 13.65 -4.09
C ARG A 154 3.12 13.60 -2.93
N TRP A 155 2.74 13.15 -1.74
CA TRP A 155 3.68 12.93 -0.63
C TRP A 155 3.73 11.48 -0.18
N MET A 156 4.82 11.13 0.48
CA MET A 156 5.07 9.81 1.03
C MET A 156 4.35 9.62 2.37
N THR A 157 4.12 8.38 2.75
CA THR A 157 3.54 8.01 4.06
C THR A 157 4.38 8.52 5.23
N ILE A 158 5.70 8.54 5.09
CA ILE A 158 6.63 9.12 6.09
C ILE A 158 6.48 10.64 6.25
N GLY A 159 5.80 11.30 5.34
CA GLY A 159 5.64 12.75 5.28
C GLY A 159 6.43 13.39 4.15
N LYS A 160 6.02 14.61 3.79
CA LYS A 160 6.68 15.43 2.76
C LYS A 160 7.99 16.04 3.25
N GLU A 161 7.98 16.54 4.47
CA GLU A 161 9.08 17.26 5.09
C GLU A 161 9.27 16.81 6.54
N LEU A 162 10.53 16.64 6.95
CA LEU A 162 10.88 16.25 8.32
C LEU A 162 10.26 17.18 9.36
N LYS A 163 10.21 18.48 9.05
CA LYS A 163 9.66 19.51 9.93
C LYS A 163 8.19 19.26 10.27
N HIS A 164 7.40 18.68 9.37
CA HIS A 164 6.00 18.35 9.65
C HIS A 164 5.86 17.38 10.82
N ILE A 165 6.83 16.46 10.98
CA ILE A 165 6.85 15.51 12.10
C ILE A 165 7.44 16.16 13.36
N GLU A 166 8.50 17.00 13.20
CA GLU A 166 9.13 17.70 14.34
C GLU A 166 8.16 18.64 15.05
N ASP A 167 7.27 19.30 14.29
CA ASP A 167 6.35 20.33 14.79
C ASP A 167 5.01 19.76 15.31
N VAL A 168 4.80 18.42 15.24
CA VAL A 168 3.56 17.78 15.71
C VAL A 168 3.29 18.09 17.19
N THR A 169 2.10 18.57 17.48
CA THR A 169 1.64 18.82 18.84
C THR A 169 0.73 17.72 19.38
N LEU A 170 0.60 17.66 20.70
CA LEU A 170 -0.32 16.69 21.33
C LEU A 170 -1.79 16.95 20.94
N ASP A 171 -2.16 18.20 20.68
CA ASP A 171 -3.52 18.54 20.26
C ASP A 171 -3.80 18.10 18.84
N ASP A 172 -2.81 18.17 17.94
CA ASP A 172 -2.90 17.62 16.57
C ASP A 172 -3.14 16.11 16.62
N VAL A 173 -2.36 15.41 17.45
CA VAL A 173 -2.49 13.95 17.66
C VAL A 173 -3.88 13.60 18.15
N LYS A 174 -4.39 14.27 19.18
CA LYS A 174 -5.74 14.02 19.70
C LYS A 174 -6.84 14.30 18.67
N ALA A 175 -6.68 15.38 17.89
CA ALA A 175 -7.64 15.73 16.84
C ALA A 175 -7.68 14.67 15.74
N PHE A 176 -6.52 14.18 15.31
CA PHE A 176 -6.41 13.13 14.30
C PHE A 176 -7.00 11.81 14.78
N PHE A 177 -6.70 11.39 16.02
CA PHE A 177 -7.28 10.21 16.63
C PHE A 177 -8.81 10.27 16.67
N LYS A 178 -9.35 11.34 17.24
CA LYS A 178 -10.81 11.53 17.35
C LYS A 178 -11.50 11.49 16.00
N LYS A 179 -10.85 12.00 14.96
CA LYS A 179 -11.41 12.07 13.61
C LYS A 179 -11.42 10.71 12.91
N HIS A 180 -10.35 9.94 13.06
CA HIS A 180 -10.10 8.78 12.19
C HIS A 180 -10.17 7.42 12.92
N TYR A 181 -9.81 7.37 14.21
CA TYR A 181 -9.69 6.11 14.96
C TYR A 181 -10.94 5.86 15.78
N ASN A 182 -12.02 5.45 15.11
CA ASN A 182 -13.30 5.15 15.73
C ASN A 182 -14.01 3.99 15.00
N PRO A 183 -14.99 3.32 15.65
CA PRO A 183 -15.66 2.15 15.06
C PRO A 183 -16.29 2.40 13.69
N ALA A 184 -16.90 3.56 13.45
CA ALA A 184 -17.58 3.85 12.19
C ALA A 184 -16.59 3.97 11.00
N ASN A 185 -15.31 4.20 11.28
CA ASN A 185 -14.23 4.32 10.30
C ASN A 185 -13.32 3.07 10.26
N ALA A 186 -13.72 1.98 10.91
CA ALA A 186 -12.91 0.76 11.03
C ALA A 186 -13.60 -0.47 10.42
N ILE A 187 -12.75 -1.44 10.08
CA ILE A 187 -13.14 -2.79 9.67
C ILE A 187 -12.37 -3.76 10.56
N LEU A 188 -13.09 -4.65 11.25
CA LEU A 188 -12.53 -5.74 12.02
C LEU A 188 -12.68 -7.04 11.24
N VAL A 189 -11.59 -7.71 10.96
CA VAL A 189 -11.62 -9.07 10.40
C VAL A 189 -11.01 -10.02 11.41
N VAL A 190 -11.74 -11.11 11.70
CA VAL A 190 -11.26 -12.19 12.54
C VAL A 190 -11.22 -13.46 11.70
N ALA A 191 -10.04 -14.08 11.59
CA ALA A 191 -9.85 -15.25 10.75
C ALA A 191 -9.11 -16.37 11.50
N GLY A 192 -9.33 -17.61 11.09
CA GLY A 192 -8.65 -18.79 11.63
C GLY A 192 -9.55 -19.73 12.41
N ASN A 193 -8.98 -20.40 13.43
CA ASN A 193 -9.72 -21.37 14.24
C ASN A 193 -10.67 -20.68 15.24
N VAL A 194 -11.68 -20.04 14.72
CA VAL A 194 -12.68 -19.29 15.49
C VAL A 194 -14.08 -19.78 15.15
N ASP A 195 -15.07 -19.40 15.95
CA ASP A 195 -16.49 -19.68 15.75
C ASP A 195 -17.26 -18.36 15.63
N LEU A 196 -18.15 -18.26 14.64
CA LEU A 196 -18.92 -17.04 14.38
C LEU A 196 -19.66 -16.52 15.61
N GLN A 197 -20.29 -17.43 16.38
CA GLN A 197 -21.06 -17.00 17.56
C GLN A 197 -20.16 -16.51 18.68
N GLN A 198 -18.99 -17.14 18.87
CA GLN A 198 -17.96 -16.67 19.78
C GLN A 198 -17.52 -15.26 19.39
N ILE A 199 -17.20 -15.04 18.10
CA ILE A 199 -16.71 -13.74 17.62
C ILE A 199 -17.78 -12.66 17.73
N LYS A 200 -19.05 -12.96 17.46
CA LYS A 200 -20.16 -12.02 17.72
C LYS A 200 -20.19 -11.59 19.18
N THR A 201 -20.09 -12.55 20.10
CA THR A 201 -20.12 -12.28 21.54
C THR A 201 -18.92 -11.43 21.98
N LEU A 202 -17.71 -11.75 21.51
CA LEU A 202 -16.50 -11.00 21.82
C LEU A 202 -16.53 -9.58 21.20
N SER A 203 -17.02 -9.45 19.98
CA SER A 203 -17.16 -8.15 19.31
C SER A 203 -18.12 -7.23 20.08
N GLU A 204 -19.28 -7.73 20.49
CA GLU A 204 -20.24 -6.97 21.31
C GLU A 204 -19.67 -6.64 22.68
N LYS A 205 -18.95 -7.57 23.31
CA LYS A 205 -18.35 -7.35 24.64
C LYS A 205 -17.31 -6.25 24.62
N TRP A 206 -16.36 -6.32 23.66
CA TRP A 206 -15.16 -5.50 23.68
C TRP A 206 -15.30 -4.22 22.85
N PHE A 207 -15.87 -4.29 21.65
CA PHE A 207 -16.03 -3.16 20.75
C PHE A 207 -17.41 -2.47 20.87
N GLY A 208 -18.46 -3.21 21.24
CA GLY A 208 -19.82 -2.67 21.36
C GLY A 208 -19.95 -1.43 22.26
N PRO A 209 -19.28 -1.36 23.43
CA PRO A 209 -19.31 -0.18 24.30
C PRO A 209 -18.60 1.06 23.76
N ILE A 210 -17.77 0.94 22.70
CA ILE A 210 -17.02 2.05 22.15
C ILE A 210 -17.99 3.02 21.43
N PRO A 211 -17.93 4.34 21.72
CA PRO A 211 -18.75 5.32 21.01
C PRO A 211 -18.53 5.26 19.49
N SER A 212 -19.60 5.38 18.71
CA SER A 212 -19.58 5.26 17.26
C SER A 212 -18.54 6.16 16.58
N GLY A 213 -18.43 7.40 16.99
CA GLY A 213 -17.71 8.41 16.22
C GLY A 213 -18.47 8.80 14.95
N GLU A 214 -17.84 9.62 14.13
CA GLU A 214 -18.35 10.01 12.82
C GLU A 214 -17.57 9.26 11.74
N LYS A 215 -18.29 8.71 10.75
CA LYS A 215 -17.64 8.17 9.55
C LYS A 215 -16.98 9.32 8.81
N TYR A 216 -15.69 9.16 8.55
CA TYR A 216 -14.95 10.16 7.78
C TYR A 216 -15.38 10.15 6.30
N ASN A 217 -15.87 11.29 5.83
CA ASN A 217 -16.21 11.49 4.42
C ASN A 217 -15.09 12.28 3.75
N ARG A 218 -14.42 11.66 2.79
CA ARG A 218 -13.34 12.26 2.01
C ARG A 218 -13.89 13.25 1.00
N ASN A 219 -13.21 14.37 0.86
CA ASN A 219 -13.38 15.30 -0.24
C ASN A 219 -11.99 15.69 -0.73
N LEU A 220 -11.34 14.77 -1.42
CA LEU A 220 -9.99 14.98 -1.96
C LEU A 220 -10.07 15.59 -3.36
N PRO A 221 -9.14 16.51 -3.70
CA PRO A 221 -9.04 17.00 -5.07
C PRO A 221 -8.59 15.88 -6.00
N ALA A 222 -9.30 15.69 -7.11
CA ALA A 222 -8.85 14.74 -8.14
C ALA A 222 -7.59 15.25 -8.82
N GLU A 223 -6.69 14.32 -9.16
CA GLU A 223 -5.55 14.67 -10.02
C GLU A 223 -6.05 14.97 -11.43
N PRO A 224 -5.71 16.13 -12.00
CA PRO A 224 -6.11 16.44 -13.36
C PRO A 224 -5.37 15.53 -14.36
N LYS A 225 -6.05 15.20 -15.47
CA LYS A 225 -5.42 14.43 -16.55
C LYS A 225 -4.17 15.18 -17.03
N GLN A 226 -3.04 14.48 -17.07
CA GLN A 226 -1.81 15.03 -17.62
C GLN A 226 -1.94 15.16 -19.15
N THR A 227 -1.60 16.34 -19.67
CA THR A 227 -1.76 16.70 -21.10
C THR A 227 -0.44 17.06 -21.78
N ALA A 228 0.66 17.03 -21.04
CA ALA A 228 2.01 17.25 -21.55
C ALA A 228 3.02 16.46 -20.73
N ALA A 229 4.07 15.95 -21.40
CA ALA A 229 5.17 15.28 -20.72
C ALA A 229 5.83 16.21 -19.68
N ARG A 230 6.23 15.63 -18.56
CA ARG A 230 6.97 16.34 -17.50
C ARG A 230 8.38 15.77 -17.38
N PHE A 231 9.32 16.63 -17.04
CA PHE A 231 10.73 16.24 -16.94
C PHE A 231 11.40 16.88 -15.74
N LEU A 232 12.24 16.10 -15.06
CA LEU A 232 13.10 16.55 -13.97
C LEU A 232 14.48 15.95 -14.11
N GLU A 233 15.52 16.77 -14.00
CA GLU A 233 16.90 16.32 -13.87
C GLU A 233 17.40 16.60 -12.45
N VAL A 234 17.94 15.58 -11.80
CA VAL A 234 18.53 15.63 -10.47
C VAL A 234 19.98 15.19 -10.56
N LYS A 235 20.89 15.93 -9.90
CA LYS A 235 22.29 15.52 -9.74
C LYS A 235 22.57 15.28 -8.27
N ALA A 236 23.16 14.13 -7.95
CA ALA A 236 23.43 13.74 -6.58
C ALA A 236 24.69 12.87 -6.47
N ASP A 237 25.17 12.71 -5.26
CA ASP A 237 26.27 11.79 -4.96
C ASP A 237 25.74 10.35 -4.88
N VAL A 238 25.63 9.73 -6.04
CA VAL A 238 25.14 8.34 -6.21
C VAL A 238 26.09 7.56 -7.10
N PRO A 239 26.15 6.23 -6.97
CA PRO A 239 27.12 5.42 -7.71
C PRO A 239 26.87 5.31 -9.21
N LEU A 240 25.61 5.37 -9.64
CA LEU A 240 25.19 5.17 -11.04
C LEU A 240 24.08 6.15 -11.41
N ASP A 241 23.99 6.48 -12.68
CA ASP A 241 22.81 7.15 -13.22
C ASP A 241 21.59 6.24 -13.12
N ALA A 242 20.44 6.83 -12.88
CA ALA A 242 19.17 6.11 -12.84
C ALA A 242 18.09 6.84 -13.64
N LEU A 243 17.27 6.06 -14.34
CA LEU A 243 16.13 6.51 -15.12
C LEU A 243 14.84 6.12 -14.38
N TYR A 244 13.94 7.10 -14.21
CA TYR A 244 12.59 6.90 -13.71
C TYR A 244 11.58 7.45 -14.70
N LYS A 245 10.59 6.64 -15.05
CA LYS A 245 9.48 7.06 -15.90
C LYS A 245 8.17 6.64 -15.25
N CYS A 246 7.24 7.57 -15.15
CA CYS A 246 5.94 7.34 -14.54
C CYS A 246 4.82 7.79 -15.45
N TRP A 247 3.70 7.08 -15.37
CA TRP A 247 2.46 7.39 -16.09
C TRP A 247 1.29 7.21 -15.13
N HIS A 248 0.31 8.10 -15.17
CA HIS A 248 -0.94 7.86 -14.48
C HIS A 248 -1.65 6.64 -15.07
N MET A 249 -2.26 5.86 -14.22
CA MET A 249 -3.10 4.72 -14.58
C MET A 249 -4.43 4.74 -13.84
N CYS A 250 -5.32 3.82 -14.18
CA CYS A 250 -6.61 3.66 -13.51
C CYS A 250 -6.46 3.34 -12.01
N SER A 251 -7.54 3.52 -11.26
CA SER A 251 -7.62 3.14 -9.85
C SER A 251 -7.72 1.62 -9.66
N ARG A 252 -7.51 1.15 -8.43
CA ARG A 252 -7.60 -0.28 -8.06
C ARG A 252 -8.99 -0.88 -8.30
N ILE A 253 -10.04 -0.09 -8.25
CA ILE A 253 -11.42 -0.53 -8.45
C ILE A 253 -11.86 -0.53 -9.92
N ASP A 254 -11.06 0.02 -10.83
CA ASP A 254 -11.34 0.07 -12.26
C ASP A 254 -11.15 -1.32 -12.90
N GLU A 255 -11.99 -1.67 -13.86
CA GLU A 255 -11.91 -2.95 -14.57
C GLU A 255 -10.59 -3.12 -15.33
N ASN A 256 -9.99 -2.04 -15.79
CA ASN A 256 -8.70 -2.04 -16.51
C ASN A 256 -7.49 -2.24 -15.61
N TYR A 257 -7.68 -2.21 -14.28
CA TYR A 257 -6.59 -2.41 -13.34
C TYR A 257 -5.86 -3.74 -13.57
N TYR A 258 -6.59 -4.83 -13.77
CA TYR A 258 -6.03 -6.17 -13.99
C TYR A 258 -5.21 -6.25 -15.28
N THR A 259 -5.62 -5.50 -16.29
CA THR A 259 -4.86 -5.38 -17.54
C THR A 259 -3.56 -4.58 -17.33
N ALA A 260 -3.62 -3.49 -16.56
CA ALA A 260 -2.45 -2.69 -16.23
C ALA A 260 -1.44 -3.47 -15.37
N ASP A 261 -1.93 -4.28 -14.44
CA ASP A 261 -1.09 -5.16 -13.61
C ASP A 261 -0.34 -6.18 -14.47
N LEU A 262 -1.05 -6.91 -15.35
CA LEU A 262 -0.41 -7.86 -16.25
C LEU A 262 0.55 -7.18 -17.23
N ILE A 263 0.35 -5.92 -17.62
CA ILE A 263 1.31 -5.13 -18.41
C ILE A 263 2.63 -4.98 -17.64
N SER A 264 2.58 -4.69 -16.34
CA SER A 264 3.78 -4.57 -15.52
C SER A 264 4.56 -5.89 -15.46
N ASP A 265 3.87 -7.01 -15.33
CA ASP A 265 4.47 -8.35 -15.33
C ASP A 265 5.06 -8.76 -16.69
N ILE A 266 4.42 -8.43 -17.80
CA ILE A 266 4.95 -8.64 -19.15
C ILE A 266 6.26 -7.88 -19.33
N LEU A 267 6.31 -6.63 -18.87
CA LEU A 267 7.48 -5.77 -18.98
C LEU A 267 8.60 -6.19 -18.04
N SER A 268 8.29 -6.59 -16.78
CA SER A 268 9.32 -6.80 -15.76
C SER A 268 9.10 -8.01 -14.83
N GLY A 269 8.13 -8.87 -15.09
CA GLY A 269 7.75 -9.99 -14.20
C GLY A 269 8.74 -11.16 -14.15
N GLY A 270 10.06 -10.89 -14.05
CA GLY A 270 11.12 -11.89 -13.88
C GLY A 270 12.06 -12.02 -15.06
N GLY A 271 12.95 -13.02 -15.03
CA GLY A 271 14.06 -13.18 -15.97
C GLY A 271 13.67 -13.40 -17.44
N SER A 272 12.43 -13.69 -17.78
CA SER A 272 11.91 -13.81 -19.14
C SER A 272 11.06 -12.63 -19.58
N SER A 273 11.04 -11.54 -18.82
CA SER A 273 10.30 -10.32 -19.14
C SER A 273 11.01 -9.48 -20.20
N ARG A 274 10.25 -8.63 -20.89
CA ARG A 274 10.75 -7.89 -22.06
C ARG A 274 11.89 -6.95 -21.72
N LEU A 275 11.74 -6.11 -20.70
CA LEU A 275 12.76 -5.15 -20.31
C LEU A 275 14.04 -5.84 -19.85
N TYR A 276 13.92 -6.92 -19.08
CA TYR A 276 15.08 -7.66 -18.62
C TYR A 276 15.85 -8.30 -19.78
N GLN A 277 15.16 -9.02 -20.68
CA GLN A 277 15.82 -9.66 -21.80
C GLN A 277 16.47 -8.65 -22.75
N SER A 278 15.72 -7.64 -23.19
CA SER A 278 16.21 -6.66 -24.15
C SER A 278 17.27 -5.72 -23.57
N LEU A 279 17.00 -5.15 -22.38
CA LEU A 279 17.78 -4.01 -21.89
C LEU A 279 18.89 -4.41 -20.90
N VAL A 280 18.72 -5.52 -20.18
CA VAL A 280 19.76 -6.02 -19.25
C VAL A 280 20.63 -7.07 -19.91
N LYS A 281 20.03 -8.09 -20.56
CA LYS A 281 20.76 -9.23 -21.10
C LYS A 281 21.38 -8.94 -22.47
N GLU A 282 20.59 -8.42 -23.42
CA GLU A 282 21.05 -8.24 -24.80
C GLU A 282 21.80 -6.92 -24.98
N LYS A 283 21.15 -5.78 -24.72
CA LYS A 283 21.72 -4.45 -24.94
C LYS A 283 22.66 -3.98 -23.84
N GLN A 284 22.58 -4.58 -22.64
CA GLN A 284 23.41 -4.26 -21.47
C GLN A 284 23.42 -2.77 -21.10
N LEU A 285 22.26 -2.10 -21.24
CA LEU A 285 22.12 -0.68 -20.92
C LEU A 285 21.83 -0.43 -19.44
N PHE A 286 21.19 -1.38 -18.78
CA PHE A 286 20.83 -1.31 -17.37
C PHE A 286 21.47 -2.45 -16.58
N SER A 287 21.89 -2.16 -15.36
CA SER A 287 22.28 -3.17 -14.37
C SER A 287 21.06 -3.88 -13.79
N ASN A 288 19.98 -3.13 -13.59
CA ASN A 288 18.63 -3.61 -13.30
C ASN A 288 17.61 -2.63 -13.89
N ILE A 289 16.46 -3.16 -14.28
CA ILE A 289 15.31 -2.35 -14.68
C ILE A 289 14.05 -3.09 -14.28
N GLU A 290 13.09 -2.35 -13.73
CA GLU A 290 11.84 -2.86 -13.24
C GLU A 290 10.68 -2.02 -13.75
N CYS A 291 9.55 -2.67 -13.96
CA CYS A 291 8.26 -2.05 -14.22
C CYS A 291 7.28 -2.56 -13.17
N HIS A 292 6.69 -1.66 -12.43
CA HIS A 292 5.67 -1.99 -11.45
C HIS A 292 4.60 -0.91 -11.42
N HIS A 293 3.47 -1.20 -10.82
CA HIS A 293 2.44 -0.20 -10.59
C HIS A 293 2.23 0.06 -9.11
N MET A 294 1.78 1.25 -8.81
CA MET A 294 1.27 1.64 -7.51
C MET A 294 -0.24 1.86 -7.66
N GLY A 295 -0.97 0.74 -7.66
CA GLY A 295 -2.43 0.74 -7.70
C GLY A 295 -2.97 1.20 -6.35
N SER A 296 -3.80 2.24 -6.37
CA SER A 296 -4.36 2.87 -5.18
C SER A 296 -5.87 3.01 -5.35
N THR A 297 -6.58 3.36 -4.27
CA THR A 297 -8.04 3.56 -4.33
C THR A 297 -8.43 4.62 -5.36
N ASP A 298 -7.65 5.70 -5.44
CA ASP A 298 -7.73 6.69 -6.52
C ASP A 298 -6.75 6.35 -7.66
N ALA A 299 -6.66 7.19 -8.69
CA ALA A 299 -5.78 6.94 -9.83
C ALA A 299 -4.32 6.71 -9.41
N GLY A 300 -3.81 5.55 -9.77
CA GLY A 300 -2.45 5.13 -9.48
C GLY A 300 -1.44 5.53 -10.55
N ILE A 301 -0.24 4.97 -10.45
CA ILE A 301 0.83 5.18 -11.42
C ILE A 301 1.47 3.86 -11.84
N MET A 302 1.84 3.78 -13.11
CA MET A 302 2.77 2.80 -13.66
C MET A 302 4.17 3.40 -13.63
N VAL A 303 5.14 2.64 -13.16
CA VAL A 303 6.52 3.11 -12.97
C VAL A 303 7.49 2.18 -13.69
N ILE A 304 8.42 2.76 -14.44
CA ILE A 304 9.64 2.09 -14.88
C ILE A 304 10.80 2.77 -14.18
N GLU A 305 11.61 1.99 -13.48
CA GLU A 305 12.82 2.47 -12.84
C GLU A 305 14.01 1.55 -13.18
N GLY A 306 15.16 2.13 -13.44
CA GLY A 306 16.34 1.34 -13.74
C GLY A 306 17.63 2.11 -13.47
N LYS A 307 18.65 1.37 -12.99
CA LYS A 307 20.01 1.88 -12.83
C LYS A 307 20.83 1.50 -14.05
N LEU A 308 21.49 2.49 -14.64
CA LEU A 308 22.28 2.29 -15.85
C LEU A 308 23.58 1.53 -15.55
N VAL A 309 24.10 0.86 -16.56
CA VAL A 309 25.49 0.40 -16.55
C VAL A 309 26.40 1.63 -16.63
N LYS A 310 27.50 1.63 -15.90
CA LYS A 310 28.42 2.77 -15.85
C LYS A 310 28.91 3.18 -17.25
N GLY A 311 28.74 4.46 -17.58
CA GLY A 311 29.16 5.04 -18.86
C GLY A 311 28.14 4.94 -20.00
N VAL A 312 26.99 4.38 -19.75
CA VAL A 312 25.87 4.38 -20.70
C VAL A 312 25.21 5.75 -20.72
N ASP A 313 24.96 6.28 -21.91
CA ASP A 313 24.18 7.52 -22.07
C ASP A 313 22.71 7.30 -21.69
N ILE A 314 22.21 8.11 -20.78
CA ILE A 314 20.82 7.98 -20.26
C ILE A 314 19.77 8.20 -21.35
N LYS A 315 20.04 9.05 -22.35
CA LYS A 315 19.13 9.29 -23.47
C LYS A 315 19.04 8.08 -24.39
N LEU A 316 20.17 7.39 -24.60
CA LEU A 316 20.19 6.13 -25.32
C LEU A 316 19.41 5.05 -24.58
N ALA A 317 19.59 4.97 -23.27
CA ALA A 317 18.86 4.03 -22.40
C ALA A 317 17.34 4.32 -22.40
N GLU A 318 16.94 5.59 -22.27
CA GLU A 318 15.54 5.99 -22.37
C GLU A 318 14.93 5.66 -23.75
N ALA A 319 15.65 5.94 -24.83
CA ALA A 319 15.18 5.61 -26.17
C ALA A 319 14.92 4.10 -26.33
N ALA A 320 15.78 3.26 -25.74
CA ALA A 320 15.62 1.81 -25.76
C ALA A 320 14.41 1.34 -24.92
N VAL A 321 14.13 1.98 -23.78
CA VAL A 321 12.89 1.74 -23.02
C VAL A 321 11.66 2.09 -23.86
N ASN A 322 11.66 3.28 -24.48
CA ASN A 322 10.55 3.73 -25.32
C ASN A 322 10.33 2.81 -26.54
N GLU A 323 11.40 2.22 -27.10
CA GLU A 323 11.31 1.23 -28.18
C GLU A 323 10.54 -0.02 -27.71
N GLU A 324 10.85 -0.57 -26.52
CA GLU A 324 10.14 -1.74 -25.97
C GLU A 324 8.67 -1.43 -25.67
N LEU A 325 8.36 -0.23 -25.15
CA LEU A 325 6.98 0.19 -24.96
C LEU A 325 6.22 0.32 -26.28
N LYS A 326 6.85 0.87 -27.33
CA LYS A 326 6.25 0.96 -28.67
C LYS A 326 5.97 -0.41 -29.26
N LYS A 327 6.88 -1.39 -29.09
CA LYS A 327 6.62 -2.78 -29.50
C LYS A 327 5.39 -3.35 -28.80
N LEU A 328 5.24 -3.13 -27.50
CA LEU A 328 4.05 -3.58 -26.78
C LEU A 328 2.75 -2.94 -27.32
N GLN A 329 2.78 -1.63 -27.59
CA GLN A 329 1.63 -0.88 -28.11
C GLN A 329 1.25 -1.26 -29.58
N GLN A 330 2.21 -1.69 -30.38
CA GLN A 330 2.01 -2.00 -31.79
C GLN A 330 1.76 -3.48 -32.03
N ASP A 331 2.62 -4.33 -31.49
CA ASP A 331 2.64 -5.77 -31.74
C ASP A 331 1.85 -6.57 -30.69
N GLY A 332 1.58 -5.94 -29.52
CA GLY A 332 0.88 -6.58 -28.41
C GLY A 332 1.72 -7.69 -27.76
N VAL A 333 1.05 -8.75 -27.36
CA VAL A 333 1.63 -9.92 -26.69
C VAL A 333 1.27 -11.20 -27.42
N THR A 334 2.15 -12.18 -27.36
CA THR A 334 1.82 -13.54 -27.81
C THR A 334 0.87 -14.22 -26.82
N ILE A 335 0.12 -15.22 -27.29
CA ILE A 335 -0.74 -16.04 -26.41
C ILE A 335 0.09 -16.65 -25.27
N ALA A 336 1.26 -17.20 -25.58
CA ALA A 336 2.14 -17.83 -24.59
C ALA A 336 2.66 -16.83 -23.54
N GLU A 337 2.93 -15.59 -23.92
CA GLU A 337 3.35 -14.51 -22.98
C GLU A 337 2.22 -14.15 -22.03
N LEU A 338 0.99 -13.98 -22.56
CA LEU A 338 -0.18 -13.65 -21.74
C LEU A 338 -0.55 -14.79 -20.78
N GLU A 339 -0.55 -16.03 -21.26
CA GLU A 339 -0.79 -17.21 -20.42
C GLU A 339 0.27 -17.35 -19.32
N LYS A 340 1.53 -17.10 -19.64
CA LYS A 340 2.63 -17.14 -18.64
C LYS A 340 2.37 -16.19 -17.48
N VAL A 341 2.01 -14.92 -17.75
CA VAL A 341 1.80 -13.94 -16.67
C VAL A 341 0.51 -14.26 -15.91
N LYS A 342 -0.57 -14.69 -16.56
CA LYS A 342 -1.78 -15.13 -15.87
C LYS A 342 -1.51 -16.31 -14.93
N ASN A 343 -0.80 -17.34 -15.40
CA ASN A 343 -0.44 -18.49 -14.57
C ASN A 343 0.45 -18.11 -13.39
N LYS A 344 1.36 -17.13 -13.58
CA LYS A 344 2.18 -16.57 -12.50
C LYS A 344 1.32 -15.90 -11.44
N THR A 345 0.38 -15.05 -11.87
CA THR A 345 -0.56 -14.35 -10.97
C THR A 345 -1.44 -15.35 -10.22
N GLU A 346 -2.04 -16.33 -10.91
CA GLU A 346 -2.83 -17.40 -10.29
C GLU A 346 -2.01 -18.14 -9.22
N SER A 347 -0.76 -18.50 -9.53
CA SER A 347 0.11 -19.16 -8.57
C SER A 347 0.43 -18.28 -7.37
N ALA A 348 0.73 -16.99 -7.58
CA ALA A 348 1.00 -16.05 -6.50
C ALA A 348 -0.22 -15.90 -5.57
N MET A 349 -1.42 -15.72 -6.13
CA MET A 349 -2.67 -15.64 -5.37
C MET A 349 -2.92 -16.93 -4.56
N ALA A 350 -2.70 -18.10 -5.17
CA ALA A 350 -2.89 -19.37 -4.47
C ALA A 350 -1.94 -19.54 -3.28
N PHE A 351 -0.69 -19.10 -3.40
CA PHE A 351 0.27 -19.10 -2.28
C PHE A 351 -0.07 -18.06 -1.22
N GLU A 352 -0.51 -16.87 -1.62
CA GLU A 352 -0.93 -15.82 -0.69
C GLU A 352 -2.13 -16.26 0.16
N ASP A 353 -3.10 -16.91 -0.46
CA ASP A 353 -4.31 -17.44 0.19
C ASP A 353 -4.03 -18.59 1.18
N MET A 354 -2.83 -19.19 1.20
CA MET A 354 -2.48 -20.19 2.20
C MET A 354 -2.35 -19.59 3.61
N GLY A 355 -1.95 -18.33 3.71
CA GLY A 355 -1.79 -17.64 5.00
C GLY A 355 -3.12 -17.09 5.55
N VAL A 356 -3.48 -17.48 6.78
CA VAL A 356 -4.68 -16.94 7.45
C VAL A 356 -4.63 -15.43 7.58
N MET A 357 -3.44 -14.90 7.90
CA MET A 357 -3.21 -13.46 8.01
C MET A 357 -3.44 -12.74 6.68
N ASN A 358 -2.93 -13.30 5.58
CA ASN A 358 -3.12 -12.73 4.25
C ASN A 358 -4.60 -12.70 3.87
N ARG A 359 -5.33 -13.79 4.15
CA ARG A 359 -6.79 -13.83 3.92
C ARG A 359 -7.51 -12.77 4.74
N ALA A 360 -7.14 -12.59 6.02
CA ALA A 360 -7.73 -11.55 6.86
C ALA A 360 -7.47 -10.14 6.32
N ALA A 361 -6.24 -9.86 5.91
CA ALA A 361 -5.86 -8.57 5.32
C ALA A 361 -6.58 -8.31 3.99
N SER A 362 -6.67 -9.32 3.12
CA SER A 362 -7.38 -9.23 1.85
C SER A 362 -8.88 -8.99 2.04
N ILE A 363 -9.54 -9.72 2.95
CA ILE A 363 -10.94 -9.47 3.30
C ILE A 363 -11.15 -8.02 3.76
N ALA A 364 -10.28 -7.52 4.64
CA ALA A 364 -10.36 -6.14 5.13
C ALA A 364 -10.17 -5.10 4.01
N MET A 365 -9.19 -5.32 3.13
CA MET A 365 -8.89 -4.46 1.99
C MET A 365 -10.05 -4.39 1.01
N TYR A 366 -10.63 -5.54 0.61
CA TYR A 366 -11.75 -5.57 -0.31
C TYR A 366 -13.04 -5.03 0.30
N GLU A 367 -13.25 -5.22 1.63
CA GLU A 367 -14.33 -4.55 2.34
C GLU A 367 -14.17 -3.02 2.33
N LEU A 368 -12.94 -2.52 2.45
CA LEU A 368 -12.64 -1.09 2.29
C LEU A 368 -12.99 -0.58 0.89
N LEU A 369 -12.70 -1.37 -0.14
CA LEU A 369 -13.02 -1.06 -1.55
C LEU A 369 -14.53 -1.17 -1.86
N GLY A 370 -15.35 -1.61 -0.89
CA GLY A 370 -16.80 -1.61 -0.97
C GLY A 370 -17.47 -3.00 -0.97
N ASP A 371 -16.77 -4.05 -1.33
CA ASP A 371 -17.30 -5.42 -1.36
C ASP A 371 -16.19 -6.45 -1.14
N ALA A 372 -16.18 -7.08 0.04
CA ALA A 372 -15.18 -8.09 0.38
C ALA A 372 -15.20 -9.31 -0.56
N ASP A 373 -16.35 -9.63 -1.18
CA ASP A 373 -16.47 -10.77 -2.11
C ASP A 373 -15.74 -10.55 -3.45
N LEU A 374 -15.30 -9.32 -3.72
CA LEU A 374 -14.49 -9.05 -4.92
C LEU A 374 -13.18 -9.84 -4.92
N MET A 375 -12.61 -10.17 -3.76
CA MET A 375 -11.41 -11.02 -3.68
C MET A 375 -11.62 -12.39 -4.31
N ASN A 376 -12.81 -12.97 -4.18
CA ASN A 376 -13.16 -14.26 -4.78
C ASN A 376 -13.33 -14.20 -6.31
N LYS A 377 -13.44 -13.00 -6.88
CA LYS A 377 -13.66 -12.74 -8.31
C LYS A 377 -12.38 -12.25 -9.03
N GLU A 378 -11.29 -12.02 -8.30
CA GLU A 378 -10.07 -11.47 -8.89
C GLU A 378 -9.46 -12.35 -9.98
N LEU A 379 -9.34 -13.64 -9.72
CA LEU A 379 -8.78 -14.57 -10.68
C LEU A 379 -9.57 -14.58 -12.00
N ASP A 380 -10.90 -14.52 -11.93
CA ASP A 380 -11.76 -14.45 -13.12
C ASP A 380 -11.50 -13.16 -13.92
N ARG A 381 -11.23 -12.05 -13.24
CA ARG A 381 -10.90 -10.77 -13.88
C ARG A 381 -9.54 -10.81 -14.57
N TYR A 382 -8.51 -11.41 -13.95
CA TYR A 382 -7.23 -11.66 -14.61
C TYR A 382 -7.39 -12.58 -15.83
N ASN A 383 -8.19 -13.64 -15.71
CA ASN A 383 -8.45 -14.56 -16.79
C ASN A 383 -9.21 -13.91 -17.96
N ALA A 384 -10.04 -12.92 -17.69
CA ALA A 384 -10.77 -12.17 -18.71
C ALA A 384 -9.89 -11.21 -19.54
N VAL A 385 -8.66 -10.89 -19.09
CA VAL A 385 -7.75 -10.00 -19.84
C VAL A 385 -7.40 -10.62 -21.18
N THR A 386 -7.48 -9.82 -22.24
CA THR A 386 -7.19 -10.24 -23.62
C THR A 386 -5.93 -9.57 -24.18
N ALA A 387 -5.33 -10.16 -25.20
CA ALA A 387 -4.19 -9.55 -25.91
C ALA A 387 -4.54 -8.16 -26.49
N ASN A 388 -5.78 -7.99 -26.99
CA ASN A 388 -6.25 -6.66 -27.43
C ASN A 388 -6.35 -5.68 -26.28
N GLY A 389 -6.85 -6.11 -25.11
CA GLY A 389 -6.90 -5.29 -23.91
C GLY A 389 -5.51 -4.79 -23.49
N ILE A 390 -4.48 -5.66 -23.58
CA ILE A 390 -3.08 -5.26 -23.32
C ILE A 390 -2.65 -4.14 -24.29
N ILE A 391 -2.94 -4.26 -25.61
CA ILE A 391 -2.61 -3.24 -26.60
C ILE A 391 -3.32 -1.91 -26.28
N GLU A 392 -4.62 -1.97 -26.04
CA GLU A 392 -5.44 -0.79 -25.77
C GLU A 392 -4.99 -0.06 -24.50
N GLN A 393 -4.80 -0.79 -23.40
CA GLN A 393 -4.36 -0.20 -22.13
C GLN A 393 -2.91 0.29 -22.19
N SER A 394 -2.02 -0.42 -22.89
CA SER A 394 -0.64 0.07 -23.08
C SER A 394 -0.60 1.40 -23.83
N ARG A 395 -1.49 1.62 -24.82
CA ARG A 395 -1.59 2.90 -25.54
C ARG A 395 -2.11 4.03 -24.65
N ILE A 396 -3.04 3.72 -23.74
CA ILE A 396 -3.59 4.70 -22.80
C ILE A 396 -2.54 5.07 -21.75
N ILE A 397 -1.93 4.08 -21.11
CA ILE A 397 -0.97 4.28 -20.03
C ILE A 397 0.28 4.98 -20.57
N PHE A 398 0.91 4.41 -21.62
CA PHE A 398 2.19 4.89 -22.15
C PHE A 398 2.06 5.98 -23.22
N ASP A 399 0.99 6.78 -23.18
CA ASP A 399 0.87 8.03 -23.95
C ASP A 399 2.01 8.99 -23.57
N GLU A 400 2.66 9.58 -24.58
CA GLU A 400 3.80 10.46 -24.36
C GLU A 400 3.44 11.69 -23.50
N ASN A 401 2.22 12.20 -23.62
CA ASN A 401 1.73 13.32 -22.80
C ASN A 401 1.44 12.94 -21.36
N ASN A 402 1.18 11.64 -21.08
CA ASN A 402 0.97 11.10 -19.75
C ASN A 402 2.28 10.79 -19.02
N CYS A 403 3.44 10.97 -19.65
CA CYS A 403 4.75 10.59 -19.13
C CYS A 403 5.36 11.67 -18.25
N SER A 404 5.86 11.26 -17.09
CA SER A 404 6.75 12.05 -16.23
C SER A 404 8.09 11.34 -16.12
N THR A 405 9.16 11.96 -16.64
CA THR A 405 10.52 11.37 -16.67
C THR A 405 11.42 12.09 -15.68
N MET A 406 12.16 11.33 -14.89
CA MET A 406 13.23 11.86 -14.05
C MET A 406 14.56 11.19 -14.38
N TYR A 407 15.56 12.00 -14.71
CA TYR A 407 16.96 11.61 -14.75
C TYR A 407 17.59 11.86 -13.39
N TYR A 408 18.12 10.83 -12.78
CA TYR A 408 18.85 10.95 -11.53
C TYR A 408 20.32 10.62 -11.79
N LEU A 409 21.13 11.68 -11.95
CA LEU A 409 22.49 11.61 -12.48
C LEU A 409 23.51 11.57 -11.34
N SER A 410 24.52 10.75 -11.51
CA SER A 410 25.70 10.74 -10.66
C SER A 410 26.55 12.02 -10.89
N ASN A 411 27.08 12.57 -9.81
CA ASN A 411 28.06 13.66 -9.89
C ASN A 411 29.46 13.19 -10.29
N ASN A 412 29.69 11.86 -10.42
CA ASN A 412 31.00 11.23 -10.67
C ASN A 412 31.23 10.88 -12.13
#